data_cf687eae25629643768b75dd54458c5c
#
_entry.id   cf687eae25629643768b75dd54458c5c
#
_cell.length_a   1.000
_cell.length_b   1.000
_cell.length_c   1.000
_cell.angle_alpha   90.00
_cell.angle_beta   90.00
_cell.angle_gamma   90.00
#
_symmetry.space_group_name_H-M   'P 1'
#
loop_
_entity.id
_entity.type
_entity.pdbx_description
1 polymer ?
#
loop_
_entity_poly.entity_id
_entity_poly.type
_entity_poly.pdbx_seq_one_letter_code
_entity_poly.pdbx_strand_id
1 'polypeptide(L)'
;AFMHEVAREGGEVRNDIARHYAILPSPSQKVASFALVRASTMDVYFQDKKRKIAGEDTFLIPDGLLQCETGVSGKEAIDAVTRVVEQVAEEHGANTAVALAKAKAAVAEAVEEDEELPPWDIVDEAFEDEPVMRDAIKASLQEEHLPERVPVERAQVERAAVRNHKIRTDTGIEISFPAEMVDNPDYIEFVNELHFVAQYRQL
;
A
#
# COMPACT_ATOMS: atom_id res chain seq x y z
N ALA A 1 1.54 6.23 -31.35
CA ALA A 1 0.93 5.00 -30.86
C ALA A 1 0.42 4.15 -32.02
N PHE A 2 0.08 2.93 -31.73
CA PHE A 2 -0.44 2.00 -32.70
C PHE A 2 -1.83 1.58 -32.25
N MET A 3 -2.77 1.52 -33.19
CA MET A 3 -4.11 1.00 -32.94
C MET A 3 -4.35 -0.21 -33.83
N HIS A 4 -5.01 -1.19 -33.27
CA HIS A 4 -5.53 -2.31 -34.04
C HIS A 4 -6.76 -1.85 -34.85
N GLU A 5 -6.68 -2.01 -36.13
CA GLU A 5 -7.81 -1.71 -37.05
C GLU A 5 -8.23 -2.98 -37.75
N VAL A 6 -9.54 -3.10 -37.93
CA VAL A 6 -10.14 -4.18 -38.74
C VAL A 6 -10.53 -3.59 -40.09
N ALA A 7 -9.70 -3.83 -41.10
CA ALA A 7 -10.00 -3.44 -42.46
C ALA A 7 -10.84 -4.51 -43.13
N ARG A 8 -11.84 -4.08 -43.91
CA ARG A 8 -12.66 -4.95 -44.77
C ARG A 8 -12.39 -4.57 -46.22
N GLU A 9 -11.63 -5.38 -46.87
CA GLU A 9 -11.29 -5.19 -48.29
C GLU A 9 -11.71 -6.42 -49.08
N GLY A 10 -12.55 -6.23 -50.11
CA GLY A 10 -12.96 -7.30 -51.01
C GLY A 10 -13.72 -8.47 -50.40
N GLY A 11 -14.36 -8.29 -49.23
CA GLY A 11 -15.04 -9.36 -48.51
C GLY A 11 -14.17 -10.12 -47.49
N GLU A 12 -12.88 -9.85 -47.43
CA GLU A 12 -11.97 -10.40 -46.45
C GLU A 12 -11.84 -9.46 -45.26
N VAL A 13 -11.75 -10.04 -44.07
CA VAL A 13 -11.48 -9.32 -42.83
C VAL A 13 -9.98 -9.40 -42.52
N ARG A 14 -9.31 -8.27 -42.63
CA ARG A 14 -7.88 -8.17 -42.32
C ARG A 14 -7.66 -7.40 -41.01
N ASN A 15 -6.89 -7.95 -40.12
CA ASN A 15 -6.39 -7.25 -38.94
C ASN A 15 -5.12 -6.48 -39.33
N ASP A 16 -5.15 -5.19 -39.11
CA ASP A 16 -4.00 -4.31 -39.38
C ASP A 16 -3.65 -3.46 -38.14
N ILE A 17 -2.44 -2.95 -38.13
CA ILE A 17 -1.97 -2.05 -37.09
C ILE A 17 -1.72 -0.69 -37.71
N ALA A 18 -2.62 0.24 -37.48
CA ALA A 18 -2.49 1.60 -37.97
C ALA A 18 -1.70 2.49 -37.00
N ARG A 19 -0.88 3.38 -37.54
CA ARG A 19 -0.12 4.36 -36.79
C ARG A 19 -0.94 5.62 -36.60
N HIS A 20 -1.32 5.89 -35.34
CA HIS A 20 -2.01 7.11 -34.97
C HIS A 20 -1.04 8.14 -34.38
N TYR A 21 -1.05 9.36 -34.89
CA TYR A 21 -0.17 10.43 -34.45
C TYR A 21 -0.69 11.25 -33.26
N ALA A 22 -1.97 11.09 -32.90
CA ALA A 22 -2.64 11.85 -31.85
C ALA A 22 -3.05 10.94 -30.71
N ILE A 23 -2.10 10.54 -29.84
CA ILE A 23 -2.45 9.46 -28.90
C ILE A 23 -1.94 9.68 -27.49
N LEU A 24 -1.14 10.68 -27.26
CA LEU A 24 -0.92 11.11 -25.89
C LEU A 24 -2.05 12.07 -25.53
N PRO A 25 -2.76 11.81 -24.43
CA PRO A 25 -3.71 12.76 -23.91
C PRO A 25 -3.01 14.10 -23.64
N SER A 26 -3.77 15.19 -23.66
CA SER A 26 -3.21 16.49 -23.27
C SER A 26 -2.66 16.39 -21.84
N PRO A 27 -1.65 17.22 -21.46
CA PRO A 27 -1.09 17.19 -20.10
C PRO A 27 -2.11 17.37 -18.99
N SER A 28 -3.28 17.94 -19.30
CA SER A 28 -4.40 18.12 -18.36
C SER A 28 -5.33 16.90 -18.26
N GLN A 29 -5.19 15.91 -19.12
CA GLN A 29 -6.03 14.73 -19.10
C GLN A 29 -5.37 13.61 -18.29
N LYS A 30 -6.12 13.04 -17.35
CA LYS A 30 -5.67 11.90 -16.56
C LYS A 30 -5.69 10.64 -17.43
N VAL A 31 -4.52 9.98 -17.54
CA VAL A 31 -4.43 8.68 -18.19
C VAL A 31 -4.99 7.61 -17.27
N ALA A 32 -5.95 6.83 -17.77
CA ALA A 32 -6.63 5.83 -16.95
C ALA A 32 -5.80 4.54 -16.77
N SER A 33 -5.08 4.14 -17.82
CA SER A 33 -4.23 2.94 -17.81
C SER A 33 -3.02 3.19 -18.71
N PHE A 34 -1.82 2.87 -18.22
CA PHE A 34 -0.58 2.99 -18.99
C PHE A 34 0.47 2.01 -18.48
N ALA A 35 1.46 1.73 -19.29
CA ALA A 35 2.71 1.08 -18.88
C ALA A 35 3.90 1.86 -19.41
N LEU A 36 4.94 1.96 -18.61
CA LEU A 36 6.24 2.53 -18.94
C LEU A 36 7.27 1.41 -18.84
N VAL A 37 8.01 1.16 -19.90
CA VAL A 37 9.06 0.16 -19.93
C VAL A 37 10.41 0.86 -19.95
N ARG A 38 11.26 0.58 -18.96
CA ARG A 38 12.65 1.02 -18.95
C ARG A 38 13.46 0.06 -19.81
N ALA A 39 13.85 0.50 -21.00
CA ALA A 39 14.53 -0.36 -21.98
C ALA A 39 15.89 -0.92 -21.50
N SER A 40 16.57 -0.27 -20.55
CA SER A 40 17.88 -0.72 -20.07
C SER A 40 17.80 -1.91 -19.09
N THR A 41 16.75 -1.98 -18.29
CA THR A 41 16.55 -3.00 -17.24
C THR A 41 15.34 -3.89 -17.50
N MET A 42 14.50 -3.52 -18.48
CA MET A 42 13.22 -4.15 -18.78
C MET A 42 12.19 -4.06 -17.65
N ASP A 43 12.42 -3.17 -16.68
CA ASP A 43 11.42 -2.90 -15.64
C ASP A 43 10.16 -2.29 -16.24
N VAL A 44 9.02 -2.76 -15.80
CA VAL A 44 7.71 -2.31 -16.23
C VAL A 44 6.99 -1.62 -15.09
N TYR A 45 6.74 -0.33 -15.25
CA TYR A 45 5.87 0.45 -14.35
C TYR A 45 4.52 0.60 -15.00
N PHE A 46 3.45 0.28 -14.29
CA PHE A 46 2.13 0.40 -14.86
C PHE A 46 1.12 1.03 -13.88
N GLN A 47 0.11 1.64 -14.46
CA GLN A 47 -1.12 2.00 -13.78
C GLN A 47 -2.26 1.33 -14.55
N ASP A 48 -3.04 0.50 -13.88
CA ASP A 48 -4.20 -0.15 -14.47
C ASP A 48 -5.27 -0.41 -13.38
N LYS A 49 -6.46 -0.82 -13.79
CA LYS A 49 -7.52 -1.22 -12.88
C LYS A 49 -7.88 -2.66 -13.12
N LYS A 50 -8.04 -3.42 -12.04
CA LYS A 50 -8.60 -4.77 -12.11
C LYS A 50 -10.00 -4.72 -12.72
N ARG A 51 -10.25 -5.65 -13.64
CA ARG A 51 -11.53 -5.84 -14.34
C ARG A 51 -11.89 -7.30 -14.30
N LYS A 52 -13.17 -7.60 -14.19
CA LYS A 52 -13.63 -8.98 -14.30
C LYS A 52 -13.58 -9.45 -15.74
N ILE A 53 -12.66 -10.37 -16.03
CA ILE A 53 -12.51 -11.04 -17.33
C ILE A 53 -12.68 -12.54 -17.07
N ALA A 54 -13.65 -13.15 -17.71
CA ALA A 54 -14.00 -14.56 -17.52
C ALA A 54 -14.29 -14.98 -16.06
N GLY A 55 -14.69 -14.01 -15.21
CA GLY A 55 -15.01 -14.26 -13.79
C GLY A 55 -13.88 -13.98 -12.82
N GLU A 56 -12.67 -13.74 -13.30
CA GLU A 56 -11.48 -13.43 -12.51
C GLU A 56 -11.12 -11.94 -12.55
N ASP A 57 -10.63 -11.40 -11.45
CA ASP A 57 -10.16 -10.02 -11.38
C ASP A 57 -8.74 -9.94 -11.97
N THR A 58 -8.63 -9.37 -13.17
CA THR A 58 -7.42 -9.37 -14.00
C THR A 58 -7.05 -7.93 -14.38
N PHE A 59 -5.77 -7.63 -14.39
CA PHE A 59 -5.25 -6.40 -15.02
C PHE A 59 -5.13 -6.59 -16.52
N LEU A 60 -5.56 -5.61 -17.30
CA LEU A 60 -5.51 -5.70 -18.75
C LEU A 60 -4.07 -5.59 -19.30
N ILE A 61 -3.25 -4.72 -18.70
CA ILE A 61 -1.89 -4.45 -19.19
C ILE A 61 -0.91 -5.53 -18.74
N PRO A 62 -0.67 -5.79 -17.43
CA PRO A 62 0.31 -6.77 -17.05
C PRO A 62 -0.11 -8.20 -17.40
N ASP A 63 -1.33 -8.59 -17.05
CA ASP A 63 -1.76 -9.98 -17.22
C ASP A 63 -2.16 -10.28 -18.68
N GLY A 64 -2.95 -9.36 -19.27
CA GLY A 64 -3.52 -9.59 -20.61
C GLY A 64 -2.55 -9.26 -21.76
N LEU A 65 -1.84 -8.13 -21.67
CA LEU A 65 -1.00 -7.62 -22.78
C LEU A 65 0.47 -8.04 -22.64
N LEU A 66 1.05 -7.83 -21.47
CA LEU A 66 2.48 -8.05 -21.23
C LEU A 66 2.78 -9.46 -20.77
N GLN A 67 1.82 -10.16 -20.18
CA GLN A 67 1.96 -11.51 -19.62
C GLN A 67 3.14 -11.58 -18.64
N CYS A 68 3.25 -10.56 -17.77
CA CYS A 68 4.28 -10.48 -16.75
C CYS A 68 3.66 -10.65 -15.36
N GLU A 69 4.44 -11.21 -14.45
CA GLU A 69 4.07 -11.27 -13.06
C GLU A 69 4.02 -9.84 -12.50
N THR A 70 2.97 -9.53 -11.75
CA THR A 70 2.86 -8.25 -11.06
C THR A 70 3.51 -8.38 -9.69
N GLY A 71 4.54 -7.60 -9.46
CA GLY A 71 5.09 -7.45 -8.12
C GLY A 71 4.09 -6.75 -7.18
N VAL A 72 4.31 -6.91 -5.89
CA VAL A 72 3.54 -6.23 -4.86
C VAL A 72 3.79 -4.72 -4.97
N SER A 73 2.74 -3.93 -5.07
CA SER A 73 2.85 -2.47 -5.05
C SER A 73 3.16 -1.98 -3.64
N GLY A 74 3.82 -0.80 -3.53
CA GLY A 74 4.08 -0.19 -2.23
C GLY A 74 2.82 -0.02 -1.36
N LYS A 75 1.69 0.33 -1.98
CA LYS A 75 0.42 0.40 -1.27
C LYS A 75 -0.02 -0.96 -0.74
N GLU A 76 0.02 -2.00 -1.55
CA GLU A 76 -0.36 -3.36 -1.12
C GLU A 76 0.55 -3.87 -0.01
N ALA A 77 1.85 -3.56 -0.07
CA ALA A 77 2.79 -3.90 0.99
C ALA A 77 2.47 -3.18 2.32
N ILE A 78 2.20 -1.87 2.27
CA ILE A 78 1.80 -1.09 3.46
C ILE A 78 0.48 -1.62 4.03
N ASP A 79 -0.50 -1.88 3.18
CA ASP A 79 -1.80 -2.43 3.59
C ASP A 79 -1.63 -3.82 4.22
N ALA A 80 -0.73 -4.66 3.70
CA ALA A 80 -0.43 -5.99 4.24
C ALA A 80 0.26 -5.90 5.62
N VAL A 81 1.31 -5.10 5.74
CA VAL A 81 2.00 -4.86 7.02
C VAL A 81 1.01 -4.35 8.07
N THR A 82 0.20 -3.34 7.72
CA THR A 82 -0.79 -2.75 8.64
C THR A 82 -1.81 -3.78 9.11
N ARG A 83 -2.35 -4.59 8.20
CA ARG A 83 -3.33 -5.64 8.52
C ARG A 83 -2.75 -6.72 9.42
N VAL A 84 -1.53 -7.18 9.11
CA VAL A 84 -0.86 -8.21 9.92
C VAL A 84 -0.56 -7.70 11.32
N VAL A 85 -0.07 -6.47 11.45
CA VAL A 85 0.18 -5.84 12.75
C VAL A 85 -1.09 -5.73 13.57
N GLU A 86 -2.20 -5.29 12.97
CA GLU A 86 -3.51 -5.19 13.62
C GLU A 86 -3.98 -6.56 14.14
N GLN A 87 -3.95 -7.56 13.27
CA GLN A 87 -4.38 -8.92 13.63
C GLN A 87 -3.55 -9.51 14.77
N VAL A 88 -2.22 -9.45 14.67
CA VAL A 88 -1.33 -10.00 15.69
C VAL A 88 -1.46 -9.25 17.03
N ALA A 89 -1.62 -7.93 16.99
CA ALA A 89 -1.86 -7.14 18.19
C ALA A 89 -3.17 -7.54 18.89
N GLU A 90 -4.25 -7.80 18.14
CA GLU A 90 -5.51 -8.31 18.68
C GLU A 90 -5.34 -9.70 19.30
N GLU A 91 -4.68 -10.63 18.60
CA GLU A 91 -4.44 -12.01 19.06
C GLU A 91 -3.61 -12.06 20.36
N HIS A 92 -2.66 -11.14 20.51
CA HIS A 92 -1.80 -11.02 21.69
C HIS A 92 -2.39 -10.14 22.80
N GLY A 93 -3.58 -9.55 22.59
CA GLY A 93 -4.23 -8.64 23.55
C GLY A 93 -3.45 -7.33 23.75
N ALA A 94 -2.62 -6.95 22.77
CA ALA A 94 -1.91 -5.69 22.76
C ALA A 94 -2.84 -4.55 22.31
N ASN A 95 -2.44 -3.30 22.59
CA ASN A 95 -3.18 -2.14 22.10
C ASN A 95 -2.94 -1.96 20.59
N THR A 96 -3.93 -2.32 19.77
CA THR A 96 -3.84 -2.24 18.31
C THR A 96 -3.52 -0.84 17.80
N ALA A 97 -4.02 0.20 18.45
CA ALA A 97 -3.75 1.58 18.05
C ALA A 97 -2.26 1.95 18.23
N VAL A 98 -1.66 1.51 19.34
CA VAL A 98 -0.23 1.73 19.60
C VAL A 98 0.62 0.92 18.62
N ALA A 99 0.27 -0.36 18.41
CA ALA A 99 1.00 -1.23 17.47
C ALA A 99 0.98 -0.67 16.04
N LEU A 100 -0.19 -0.23 15.59
CA LEU A 100 -0.34 0.41 14.28
C LEU A 100 0.42 1.73 14.16
N ALA A 101 0.51 2.50 15.25
CA ALA A 101 1.26 3.74 15.27
C ALA A 101 2.76 3.50 15.08
N LYS A 102 3.32 2.56 15.85
CA LYS A 102 4.73 2.15 15.74
C LYS A 102 5.05 1.69 14.31
N ALA A 103 4.24 0.79 13.76
CA ALA A 103 4.44 0.30 12.41
C ALA A 103 4.38 1.41 11.35
N LYS A 104 3.44 2.36 11.47
CA LYS A 104 3.31 3.48 10.53
C LYS A 104 4.45 4.48 10.64
N ALA A 105 4.97 4.71 11.85
CA ALA A 105 6.13 5.56 12.06
C ALA A 105 7.37 4.96 11.39
N ALA A 106 7.64 3.68 11.60
CA ALA A 106 8.75 2.97 10.97
C ALA A 106 8.63 2.91 9.43
N VAL A 107 7.41 2.72 8.91
CA VAL A 107 7.15 2.83 7.45
C VAL A 107 7.51 4.21 6.92
N ALA A 108 7.12 5.27 7.62
CA ALA A 108 7.40 6.63 7.19
C ALA A 108 8.91 6.92 7.18
N GLU A 109 9.62 6.49 8.21
CA GLU A 109 11.06 6.66 8.34
C GLU A 109 11.83 5.91 7.24
N ALA A 110 11.53 4.63 7.04
CA ALA A 110 12.17 3.82 6.01
C ALA A 110 12.03 4.41 4.61
N VAL A 111 10.87 4.97 4.27
CA VAL A 111 10.63 5.54 2.94
C VAL A 111 11.24 6.95 2.78
N GLU A 112 11.42 7.70 3.86
CA GLU A 112 12.16 8.96 3.81
C GLU A 112 13.63 8.75 3.43
N GLU A 113 14.22 7.63 3.85
CA GLU A 113 15.61 7.31 3.57
C GLU A 113 15.84 6.81 2.13
N ASP A 114 15.11 5.78 1.69
CA ASP A 114 15.49 5.00 0.49
C ASP A 114 14.41 4.91 -0.61
N GLU A 115 13.22 5.46 -0.44
CA GLU A 115 12.06 5.24 -1.33
C GLU A 115 11.73 3.74 -1.54
N GLU A 116 12.15 2.90 -0.60
CA GLU A 116 11.87 1.47 -0.55
C GLU A 116 11.23 1.13 0.79
N LEU A 117 10.34 0.16 0.77
CA LEU A 117 9.72 -0.41 1.97
C LEU A 117 10.39 -1.77 2.23
N PRO A 118 11.21 -1.91 3.28
CA PRO A 118 11.71 -3.18 3.77
C PRO A 118 10.78 -3.74 4.86
N PRO A 119 9.77 -4.57 4.54
CA PRO A 119 8.74 -4.96 5.50
C PRO A 119 9.30 -5.64 6.76
N TRP A 120 10.39 -6.37 6.60
CA TRP A 120 11.04 -7.12 7.69
C TRP A 120 11.79 -6.21 8.66
N ASP A 121 12.52 -5.23 8.13
CA ASP A 121 13.31 -4.29 8.93
C ASP A 121 12.38 -3.35 9.70
N ILE A 122 11.27 -2.92 9.07
CA ILE A 122 10.21 -2.12 9.70
C ILE A 122 9.64 -2.82 10.93
N VAL A 123 9.39 -4.14 10.83
CA VAL A 123 8.86 -4.90 11.97
C VAL A 123 9.91 -5.08 13.06
N ASP A 124 11.19 -5.28 12.69
CA ASP A 124 12.27 -5.36 13.66
C ASP A 124 12.43 -4.08 14.46
N GLU A 125 12.36 -2.95 13.78
CA GLU A 125 12.49 -1.62 14.39
C GLU A 125 11.27 -1.26 15.25
N ALA A 126 10.07 -1.37 14.68
CA ALA A 126 8.83 -0.98 15.36
C ALA A 126 8.56 -1.81 16.64
N PHE A 127 9.05 -3.04 16.70
CA PHE A 127 8.78 -3.99 17.79
C PHE A 127 10.06 -4.55 18.43
N GLU A 128 11.13 -3.75 18.49
CA GLU A 128 12.41 -4.13 19.09
C GLU A 128 12.23 -4.57 20.56
N ASP A 129 11.41 -3.84 21.30
CA ASP A 129 11.12 -4.09 22.72
C ASP A 129 10.09 -5.20 22.97
N GLU A 130 9.45 -5.72 21.91
CA GLU A 130 8.35 -6.68 21.97
C GLU A 130 8.65 -7.96 21.16
N PRO A 131 9.65 -8.77 21.53
CA PRO A 131 10.15 -9.85 20.68
C PRO A 131 9.11 -10.92 20.35
N VAL A 132 8.18 -11.21 21.25
CA VAL A 132 7.12 -12.21 21.02
C VAL A 132 6.16 -11.72 19.92
N MET A 133 5.76 -10.48 19.99
CA MET A 133 4.86 -9.88 18.99
C MET A 133 5.58 -9.69 17.65
N ARG A 134 6.83 -9.24 17.68
CA ARG A 134 7.68 -9.13 16.50
C ARG A 134 7.78 -10.43 15.72
N ASP A 135 8.11 -11.53 16.42
CA ASP A 135 8.29 -12.84 15.80
C ASP A 135 6.96 -13.38 15.24
N ALA A 136 5.82 -13.12 15.90
CA ALA A 136 4.50 -13.47 15.41
C ALA A 136 4.12 -12.66 14.15
N ILE A 137 4.39 -11.35 14.13
CA ILE A 137 4.17 -10.50 12.95
C ILE A 137 5.00 -11.00 11.77
N LYS A 138 6.29 -11.31 12.00
CA LYS A 138 7.16 -11.85 10.94
C LYS A 138 6.66 -13.18 10.39
N ALA A 139 6.20 -14.09 11.25
CA ALA A 139 5.64 -15.36 10.81
C ALA A 139 4.40 -15.15 9.90
N SER A 140 3.51 -14.23 10.29
CA SER A 140 2.32 -13.91 9.50
C SER A 140 2.66 -13.19 8.19
N LEU A 141 3.67 -12.32 8.18
CA LEU A 141 4.15 -11.65 6.96
C LEU A 141 4.75 -12.63 5.94
N GLN A 142 5.34 -13.75 6.40
CA GLN A 142 5.83 -14.79 5.49
C GLN A 142 4.70 -15.41 4.66
N GLU A 143 3.51 -15.52 5.22
CA GLU A 143 2.34 -16.05 4.51
C GLU A 143 1.82 -15.08 3.43
N GLU A 144 2.08 -13.79 3.58
CA GLU A 144 1.73 -12.75 2.60
C GLU A 144 2.67 -12.71 1.38
N HIS A 145 3.73 -13.48 1.37
CA HIS A 145 4.71 -13.58 0.26
C HIS A 145 5.24 -12.22 -0.19
N LEU A 146 5.46 -11.29 0.75
CA LEU A 146 6.04 -9.99 0.44
C LEU A 146 7.52 -10.13 0.06
N PRO A 147 8.00 -9.38 -0.94
CA PRO A 147 9.42 -9.32 -1.26
C PRO A 147 10.21 -8.63 -0.12
N GLU A 148 11.52 -8.86 -0.08
CA GLU A 148 12.40 -8.25 0.93
C GLU A 148 12.37 -6.72 0.88
N ARG A 149 12.22 -6.15 -0.31
CA ARG A 149 12.11 -4.71 -0.54
C ARG A 149 11.04 -4.41 -1.57
N VAL A 150 10.22 -3.42 -1.32
CA VAL A 150 9.15 -2.98 -2.21
C VAL A 150 9.37 -1.52 -2.57
N PRO A 151 9.53 -1.17 -3.86
CA PRO A 151 9.61 0.23 -4.27
C PRO A 151 8.34 0.99 -3.90
N VAL A 152 8.49 2.14 -3.24
CA VAL A 152 7.37 2.95 -2.76
C VAL A 152 7.58 4.41 -3.13
N GLU A 153 6.57 5.05 -3.67
CA GLU A 153 6.60 6.50 -3.89
C GLU A 153 6.30 7.23 -2.58
N ARG A 154 7.10 8.23 -2.21
CA ARG A 154 6.88 9.09 -1.02
C ARG A 154 5.45 9.62 -0.93
N ALA A 155 4.88 10.02 -2.07
CA ALA A 155 3.49 10.49 -2.12
C ALA A 155 2.45 9.41 -1.76
N GLN A 156 2.78 8.14 -1.89
CA GLN A 156 1.91 7.03 -1.46
C GLN A 156 1.99 6.84 0.05
N VAL A 157 3.19 6.93 0.62
CA VAL A 157 3.42 6.82 2.06
C VAL A 157 2.83 8.00 2.81
N GLU A 158 3.02 9.24 2.33
CA GLU A 158 2.39 10.43 2.92
C GLU A 158 0.86 10.34 2.98
N ARG A 159 0.24 9.58 2.07
CA ARG A 159 -1.21 9.32 2.07
C ARG A 159 -1.61 8.15 2.95
N ALA A 160 -0.77 7.12 3.06
CA ALA A 160 -1.03 5.89 3.80
C ALA A 160 -0.49 5.96 5.24
N ALA A 161 0.69 6.53 5.44
CA ALA A 161 1.23 6.93 6.73
C ALA A 161 0.53 8.21 7.16
N VAL A 162 -0.73 8.09 7.47
CA VAL A 162 -1.61 9.17 7.85
C VAL A 162 -0.93 10.03 8.91
N ARG A 163 -0.75 11.30 8.60
CA ARG A 163 -0.36 12.34 9.57
C ARG A 163 -1.23 12.33 10.83
N ASN A 164 -2.36 11.64 10.79
CA ASN A 164 -3.28 11.52 11.91
C ASN A 164 -3.62 10.06 12.17
N HIS A 165 -3.45 9.63 13.40
CA HIS A 165 -4.04 8.41 13.91
C HIS A 165 -5.53 8.59 14.12
N LYS A 166 -6.30 7.58 13.74
CA LYS A 166 -7.72 7.50 14.00
C LYS A 166 -8.01 6.28 14.85
N ILE A 167 -8.56 6.51 16.03
CA ILE A 167 -9.06 5.46 16.90
C ILE A 167 -10.58 5.53 16.87
N ARG A 168 -11.21 4.40 16.64
CA ARG A 168 -12.66 4.29 16.74
C ARG A 168 -13.02 3.39 17.90
N THR A 169 -13.79 3.93 18.84
CA THR A 169 -14.30 3.14 19.95
C THR A 169 -15.45 2.24 19.49
N ASP A 170 -15.74 1.20 20.28
CA ASP A 170 -16.92 0.33 20.12
C ASP A 170 -18.25 1.10 20.16
N THR A 171 -18.29 2.23 20.87
CA THR A 171 -19.44 3.15 20.91
C THR A 171 -19.53 4.06 19.69
N GLY A 172 -18.58 4.00 18.75
CA GLY A 172 -18.58 4.78 17.52
C GLY A 172 -17.94 6.16 17.62
N ILE A 173 -17.28 6.49 18.74
CA ILE A 173 -16.50 7.72 18.86
C ILE A 173 -15.21 7.56 18.03
N GLU A 174 -14.94 8.55 17.18
CA GLU A 174 -13.70 8.63 16.40
C GLU A 174 -12.80 9.73 16.97
N ILE A 175 -11.59 9.36 17.37
CA ILE A 175 -10.57 10.28 17.87
C ILE A 175 -9.45 10.32 16.82
N SER A 176 -9.09 11.52 16.35
CA SER A 176 -8.02 11.73 15.40
C SER A 176 -6.96 12.64 15.99
N PHE A 177 -5.70 12.22 15.95
CA PHE A 177 -4.57 12.98 16.47
C PHE A 177 -3.31 12.70 15.62
N PRO A 178 -2.30 13.60 15.60
CA PRO A 178 -1.05 13.39 14.90
C PRO A 178 -0.32 12.14 15.39
N ALA A 179 0.30 11.39 14.47
CA ALA A 179 1.01 10.15 14.78
C ALA A 179 2.15 10.36 15.81
N GLU A 180 2.84 11.48 15.73
CA GLU A 180 3.91 11.93 16.65
C GLU A 180 3.45 12.12 18.13
N MET A 181 2.14 12.14 18.37
CA MET A 181 1.60 12.27 19.73
C MET A 181 1.36 10.92 20.43
N VAL A 182 1.49 9.81 19.71
CA VAL A 182 1.21 8.47 20.25
C VAL A 182 2.16 8.08 21.38
N ASP A 183 3.44 8.42 21.23
CA ASP A 183 4.49 8.06 22.18
C ASP A 183 4.70 9.13 23.27
N ASN A 184 3.90 10.20 23.26
CA ASN A 184 4.05 11.27 24.24
C ASN A 184 2.92 11.21 25.30
N PRO A 185 3.22 10.69 26.51
CA PRO A 185 2.23 10.52 27.57
C PRO A 185 1.64 11.85 28.09
N ASP A 186 2.27 13.00 27.77
CA ASP A 186 1.74 14.29 28.15
C ASP A 186 0.49 14.68 27.33
N TYR A 187 0.33 14.08 26.15
CA TYR A 187 -0.80 14.34 25.25
C TYR A 187 -1.82 13.20 25.22
N ILE A 188 -1.33 11.95 25.16
CA ILE A 188 -2.19 10.76 25.03
C ILE A 188 -1.60 9.65 25.89
N GLU A 189 -2.39 9.15 26.81
CA GLU A 189 -2.08 7.97 27.60
C GLU A 189 -3.08 6.86 27.27
N PHE A 190 -2.60 5.72 26.79
CA PHE A 190 -3.40 4.52 26.59
C PHE A 190 -3.42 3.70 27.88
N VAL A 191 -4.51 3.77 28.60
CA VAL A 191 -4.68 2.98 29.83
C VAL A 191 -5.33 1.65 29.45
N ASN A 192 -4.59 0.56 29.62
CA ASN A 192 -5.06 -0.80 29.30
C ASN A 192 -5.88 -1.38 30.46
N GLU A 193 -6.86 -0.64 30.95
CA GLU A 193 -7.86 -1.11 31.92
C GLU A 193 -9.22 -1.20 31.22
N LEU A 194 -10.06 -2.13 31.68
CA LEU A 194 -11.42 -2.40 31.17
C LEU A 194 -12.37 -1.18 31.14
N HIS A 195 -11.87 0.00 31.44
CA HIS A 195 -12.58 1.28 31.34
C HIS A 195 -11.67 2.35 30.70
N PHE A 196 -12.07 2.79 29.53
CA PHE A 196 -11.45 3.91 28.81
C PHE A 196 -11.79 5.23 29.52
N VAL A 197 -10.78 5.89 30.10
CA VAL A 197 -10.89 7.29 30.54
C VAL A 197 -9.86 8.11 29.79
N ALA A 198 -10.29 8.80 28.74
CA ALA A 198 -9.47 9.82 28.11
C ALA A 198 -9.43 11.05 29.05
N GLN A 199 -8.30 11.31 29.67
CA GLN A 199 -8.09 12.57 30.39
C GLN A 199 -7.52 13.61 29.43
N TYR A 200 -8.34 14.60 29.08
CA TYR A 200 -7.89 15.80 28.40
C TYR A 200 -7.31 16.76 29.46
N ARG A 201 -6.01 17.01 29.44
CA ARG A 201 -5.45 18.16 30.14
C ARG A 201 -5.46 19.35 29.18
N GLN A 202 -6.28 20.34 29.50
CA GLN A 202 -6.19 21.65 28.86
C GLN A 202 -4.90 22.35 29.31
N LEU A 203 -4.12 22.81 28.30
CA LEU A 203 -3.07 23.81 28.47
C LEU A 203 -3.68 25.18 28.65
#